data_e1149c9a5452283107c0bd8fd2357556
#
_entry.id   e1149c9a5452283107c0bd8fd2357556
#
_cell.length_a   1.000
_cell.length_b   1.000
_cell.length_c   1.000
_cell.angle_alpha   90.00
_cell.angle_beta   90.00
_cell.angle_gamma   90.00
#
_symmetry.space_group_name_H-M   'P 1'
#
loop_
_entity.id
_entity.type
_entity.pdbx_description
1 polymer ?
#
loop_
_entity_poly.entity_id
_entity_poly.type
_entity_poly.pdbx_seq_one_letter_code
_entity_poly.pdbx_strand_id
1 'polypeptide(L)'
;QRQMCIRDRLWFGWYGFNAGSALAANGLAAHAFMTTSVSAAAALVSWMLIEVFSEGKTTLVGASTGLVIGLVAITPGAGFVPMWAAVICGLLVSPICYFGVKLIKGKLKIDDALDAFGCHGIGGIWGGIATGLFGMTSINGVAKWNGLVFGETRLFVAQIIGILVSIAVAVVGSLICIAIVRIFTPLRVEERAEKVGLDVSEHGENAYPSFNGLD
;
A
#
# COMPACT_ATOMS: atom_id res chain seq x y z
N GLN A 1 5.85 -6.29 19.23
CA GLN A 1 6.52 -7.45 18.58
C GLN A 1 5.67 -8.10 17.48
N ARG A 2 4.35 -8.32 17.68
CA ARG A 2 3.49 -8.89 16.63
C ARG A 2 3.42 -8.02 15.37
N GLN A 3 3.31 -6.71 15.51
CA GLN A 3 3.27 -5.79 14.36
C GLN A 3 4.60 -5.76 13.61
N MET A 4 5.73 -5.85 14.29
CA MET A 4 7.03 -6.01 13.64
C MET A 4 7.07 -7.30 12.81
N CYS A 5 6.63 -8.43 13.37
CA CYS A 5 6.60 -9.70 12.65
C CYS A 5 5.67 -9.67 11.44
N ILE A 6 4.49 -9.03 11.54
CA ILE A 6 3.57 -8.87 10.40
C ILE A 6 4.20 -8.01 9.31
N ARG A 7 4.79 -6.87 9.68
CA ARG A 7 5.51 -5.99 8.76
C ARG A 7 6.64 -6.73 8.03
N ASP A 8 7.48 -7.46 8.77
CA ASP A 8 8.63 -8.16 8.20
C ASP A 8 8.18 -9.26 7.24
N ARG A 9 7.10 -9.98 7.55
CA ARG A 9 6.49 -10.97 6.65
C ARG A 9 5.90 -10.32 5.39
N LEU A 10 5.24 -9.18 5.54
CA LEU A 10 4.71 -8.43 4.39
C LEU A 10 5.85 -7.93 3.50
N TRP A 11 6.91 -7.39 4.07
CA TRP A 11 8.06 -6.93 3.32
C TRP A 11 8.73 -8.07 2.57
N PHE A 12 8.99 -9.17 3.25
CA PHE A 12 9.56 -10.36 2.63
C PHE A 12 8.68 -10.90 1.49
N GLY A 13 7.38 -11.02 1.72
CA GLY A 13 6.42 -11.43 0.70
C GLY A 13 6.36 -10.48 -0.50
N TRP A 14 6.57 -9.18 -0.26
CA TRP A 14 6.55 -8.17 -1.31
C TRP A 14 7.71 -8.27 -2.30
N TYR A 15 8.83 -8.82 -1.87
CA TYR A 15 9.91 -9.17 -2.81
C TYR A 15 9.45 -10.23 -3.82
N GLY A 16 8.74 -11.25 -3.34
CA GLY A 16 8.10 -12.22 -4.23
C GLY A 16 7.07 -11.57 -5.14
N PHE A 17 6.29 -10.64 -4.62
CA PHE A 17 5.27 -9.92 -5.37
C PHE A 17 5.88 -9.07 -6.49
N ASN A 18 6.84 -8.21 -6.20
CA ASN A 18 7.44 -7.30 -7.18
C ASN A 18 8.54 -7.97 -8.01
N ALA A 19 9.57 -8.54 -7.38
CA ALA A 19 10.68 -9.14 -8.10
C ALA A 19 10.32 -10.48 -8.74
N GLY A 20 9.46 -11.28 -8.09
CA GLY A 20 8.95 -12.53 -8.65
C GLY A 20 8.10 -12.34 -9.90
N SER A 21 7.46 -11.17 -10.07
CA SER A 21 6.72 -10.81 -11.29
C SER A 21 7.59 -10.72 -12.55
N ALA A 22 8.91 -10.70 -12.42
CA ALA A 22 9.81 -10.85 -13.55
C ALA A 22 9.80 -12.27 -14.16
N LEU A 23 9.22 -13.25 -13.47
CA LEU A 23 9.11 -14.67 -13.85
C LEU A 23 10.43 -15.36 -14.17
N ALA A 24 11.56 -14.75 -13.78
CA ALA A 24 12.90 -15.27 -13.99
C ALA A 24 13.88 -14.61 -12.99
N ALA A 25 14.91 -15.35 -12.58
CA ALA A 25 16.00 -14.81 -11.79
C ALA A 25 17.01 -14.08 -12.71
N ASN A 26 16.72 -12.82 -13.03
CA ASN A 26 17.47 -11.99 -13.95
C ASN A 26 17.72 -10.58 -13.40
N GLY A 27 18.37 -9.72 -14.19
CA GLY A 27 18.65 -8.33 -13.81
C GLY A 27 17.39 -7.50 -13.52
N LEU A 28 16.27 -7.77 -14.18
CA LEU A 28 15.00 -7.10 -13.92
C LEU A 28 14.44 -7.46 -12.53
N ALA A 29 14.51 -8.74 -12.15
CA ALA A 29 14.12 -9.19 -10.81
C ALA A 29 14.99 -8.54 -9.73
N ALA A 30 16.30 -8.48 -9.92
CA ALA A 30 17.23 -7.82 -9.01
C ALA A 30 16.95 -6.32 -8.90
N HIS A 31 16.67 -5.65 -10.03
CA HIS A 31 16.30 -4.24 -10.06
C HIS A 31 14.98 -3.98 -9.28
N ALA A 32 13.93 -4.77 -9.53
CA ALA A 32 12.68 -4.68 -8.84
C ALA A 32 12.80 -4.93 -7.33
N PHE A 33 13.66 -5.87 -6.92
CA PHE A 33 13.98 -6.12 -5.51
C PHE A 33 14.60 -4.87 -4.86
N MET A 34 15.59 -4.26 -5.51
CA MET A 34 16.27 -3.08 -4.98
C MET A 34 15.37 -1.84 -4.92
N THR A 35 14.61 -1.55 -5.97
CA THR A 35 13.65 -0.41 -5.97
C THR A 35 12.58 -0.59 -4.91
N THR A 36 12.11 -1.82 -4.69
CA THR A 36 11.15 -2.16 -3.62
C THR A 36 11.73 -1.86 -2.24
N SER A 37 12.98 -2.29 -1.98
CA SER A 37 13.67 -2.03 -0.71
C SER A 37 13.87 -0.55 -0.45
N VAL A 38 14.35 0.16 -1.44
CA VAL A 38 14.70 1.59 -1.33
C VAL A 38 13.45 2.44 -1.10
N SER A 39 12.37 2.18 -1.85
CA SER A 39 11.11 2.91 -1.67
C SER A 39 10.50 2.67 -0.29
N ALA A 40 10.49 1.41 0.18
CA ALA A 40 9.99 1.07 1.51
C ALA A 40 10.78 1.78 2.62
N ALA A 41 12.12 1.76 2.54
CA ALA A 41 12.98 2.44 3.49
C ALA A 41 12.80 3.97 3.47
N ALA A 42 12.72 4.57 2.29
CA ALA A 42 12.49 6.00 2.12
C ALA A 42 11.14 6.44 2.70
N ALA A 43 10.09 5.65 2.46
CA ALA A 43 8.75 5.92 2.98
C ALA A 43 8.70 5.77 4.51
N LEU A 44 9.33 4.74 5.08
CA LEU A 44 9.46 4.57 6.52
C LEU A 44 10.09 5.80 7.17
N VAL A 45 11.25 6.24 6.67
CA VAL A 45 11.94 7.42 7.21
C VAL A 45 11.08 8.68 7.06
N SER A 46 10.46 8.88 5.90
CA SER A 46 9.57 10.02 5.66
C SER A 46 8.38 10.05 6.62
N TRP A 47 7.72 8.90 6.86
CA TRP A 47 6.62 8.80 7.81
C TRP A 47 7.06 9.13 9.24
N MET A 48 8.18 8.54 9.68
CA MET A 48 8.73 8.83 11.01
C MET A 48 9.03 10.32 11.20
N LEU A 49 9.59 10.98 10.18
CA LEU A 49 9.83 12.43 10.23
C LEU A 49 8.51 13.21 10.35
N ILE A 50 7.47 12.84 9.61
CA ILE A 50 6.16 13.48 9.72
C ILE A 50 5.60 13.33 11.14
N GLU A 51 5.68 12.15 11.75
CA GLU A 51 5.23 11.93 13.14
C GLU A 51 6.02 12.78 14.13
N VAL A 52 7.36 12.86 13.99
CA VAL A 52 8.19 13.71 14.86
C VAL A 52 7.75 15.17 14.78
N PHE A 53 7.54 15.70 13.57
CA PHE A 53 7.16 17.11 13.40
C PHE A 53 5.70 17.41 13.78
N SER A 54 4.79 16.44 13.64
CA SER A 54 3.36 16.64 13.90
C SER A 54 2.93 16.22 15.30
N GLU A 55 3.59 15.23 15.91
CA GLU A 55 3.17 14.57 17.16
C GLU A 55 4.28 14.51 18.20
N GLY A 56 5.49 14.96 17.86
CA GLY A 56 6.66 15.04 18.75
C GLY A 56 7.39 13.72 18.96
N LYS A 57 6.87 12.59 18.48
CA LYS A 57 7.47 11.25 18.63
C LYS A 57 7.03 10.31 17.53
N THR A 58 7.88 9.33 17.21
CA THR A 58 7.55 8.25 16.29
C THR A 58 6.82 7.12 17.00
N THR A 59 5.99 6.40 16.26
CA THR A 59 5.31 5.19 16.73
C THR A 59 5.75 3.97 15.92
N LEU A 60 5.72 2.79 16.54
CA LEU A 60 6.01 1.53 15.84
C LEU A 60 4.96 1.25 14.75
N VAL A 61 3.70 1.58 15.03
CA VAL A 61 2.59 1.44 14.07
C VAL A 61 2.83 2.37 12.88
N GLY A 62 3.16 3.63 13.12
CA GLY A 62 3.45 4.61 12.07
C GLY A 62 4.65 4.21 11.21
N ALA A 63 5.76 3.80 11.85
CA ALA A 63 6.92 3.29 11.11
C ALA A 63 6.57 2.07 10.23
N SER A 64 5.74 1.15 10.75
CA SER A 64 5.27 -0.02 10.00
C SER A 64 4.34 0.37 8.85
N THR A 65 3.45 1.32 9.07
CA THR A 65 2.58 1.90 8.04
C THR A 65 3.40 2.57 6.96
N GLY A 66 4.36 3.42 7.34
CA GLY A 66 5.28 4.09 6.41
C GLY A 66 6.01 3.11 5.51
N LEU A 67 6.51 2.01 6.06
CA LEU A 67 7.16 0.96 5.28
C LEU A 67 6.19 0.35 4.25
N VAL A 68 5.01 -0.07 4.69
CA VAL A 68 4.02 -0.74 3.81
C VAL A 68 3.56 0.17 2.69
N ILE A 69 3.29 1.45 2.94
CA ILE A 69 2.90 2.38 1.87
C ILE A 69 4.01 2.60 0.84
N GLY A 70 5.28 2.53 1.26
CA GLY A 70 6.42 2.55 0.34
C GLY A 70 6.47 1.33 -0.57
N LEU A 71 6.13 0.15 -0.05
CA LEU A 71 5.96 -1.07 -0.84
C LEU A 71 4.81 -0.92 -1.86
N VAL A 72 3.66 -0.42 -1.41
CA VAL A 72 2.49 -0.18 -2.26
C VAL A 72 2.81 0.80 -3.39
N ALA A 73 3.40 1.94 -3.04
CA ALA A 73 3.67 3.02 -4.00
C ALA A 73 4.64 2.61 -5.10
N ILE A 74 5.66 1.81 -4.78
CA ILE A 74 6.63 1.37 -5.79
C ILE A 74 6.12 0.23 -6.67
N THR A 75 5.09 -0.50 -6.23
CA THR A 75 4.62 -1.71 -6.90
C THR A 75 4.34 -1.53 -8.40
N PRO A 76 3.65 -0.49 -8.87
CA PRO A 76 3.44 -0.30 -10.32
C PRO A 76 4.74 0.00 -11.09
N GLY A 77 5.74 0.58 -10.42
CA GLY A 77 6.97 1.08 -11.03
C GLY A 77 8.23 0.23 -10.76
N ALA A 78 8.17 -0.78 -9.88
CA ALA A 78 9.36 -1.45 -9.35
C ALA A 78 10.35 -1.95 -10.42
N GLY A 79 9.86 -2.49 -11.53
CA GLY A 79 10.66 -2.95 -12.66
C GLY A 79 10.76 -1.92 -13.80
N PHE A 80 10.39 -0.67 -13.62
CA PHE A 80 10.25 0.32 -14.67
C PHE A 80 10.88 1.68 -14.34
N VAL A 81 11.11 2.00 -13.06
CA VAL A 81 11.66 3.30 -12.65
C VAL A 81 13.10 3.19 -12.18
N PRO A 82 13.93 4.21 -12.38
CA PRO A 82 15.31 4.21 -11.88
C PRO A 82 15.34 4.30 -10.34
N MET A 83 16.45 3.89 -9.74
CA MET A 83 16.63 3.81 -8.29
C MET A 83 16.35 5.13 -7.57
N TRP A 84 16.82 6.25 -8.11
CA TRP A 84 16.58 7.58 -7.53
C TRP A 84 15.09 7.94 -7.51
N ALA A 85 14.33 7.51 -8.54
CA ALA A 85 12.89 7.73 -8.59
C ALA A 85 12.15 6.88 -7.55
N ALA A 86 12.65 5.67 -7.24
CA ALA A 86 12.12 4.85 -6.15
C ALA A 86 12.27 5.55 -4.79
N VAL A 87 13.40 6.25 -4.54
CA VAL A 87 13.58 7.10 -3.34
C VAL A 87 12.51 8.19 -3.29
N ILE A 88 12.34 8.94 -4.39
CA ILE A 88 11.35 10.03 -4.47
C ILE A 88 9.94 9.49 -4.28
N CYS A 89 9.61 8.36 -4.91
CA CYS A 89 8.32 7.71 -4.77
C CYS A 89 8.00 7.40 -3.30
N GLY A 90 8.96 6.79 -2.59
CA GLY A 90 8.83 6.47 -1.16
C GLY A 90 8.75 7.72 -0.27
N LEU A 91 9.59 8.72 -0.50
CA LEU A 91 9.57 9.95 0.29
C LEU A 91 8.23 10.69 0.18
N LEU A 92 7.65 10.75 -1.02
CA LEU A 92 6.43 11.51 -1.28
C LEU A 92 5.15 10.76 -0.91
N VAL A 93 5.14 9.42 -0.94
CA VAL A 93 3.93 8.66 -0.57
C VAL A 93 3.55 8.86 0.90
N SER A 94 4.53 9.02 1.79
CA SER A 94 4.26 9.17 3.22
C SER A 94 3.43 10.40 3.55
N PRO A 95 3.78 11.63 3.14
CA PRO A 95 2.90 12.78 3.37
C PRO A 95 1.56 12.65 2.65
N ILE A 96 1.53 12.11 1.42
CA ILE A 96 0.29 11.92 0.67
C ILE A 96 -0.68 11.01 1.43
N CYS A 97 -0.22 9.84 1.90
CA CYS A 97 -1.05 8.90 2.65
C CYS A 97 -1.38 9.40 4.06
N TYR A 98 -0.43 10.03 4.77
CA TYR A 98 -0.65 10.56 6.11
C TYR A 98 -1.79 11.57 6.15
N PHE A 99 -1.77 12.55 5.25
CA PHE A 99 -2.84 13.53 5.14
C PHE A 99 -4.12 12.93 4.54
N GLY A 100 -3.99 11.95 3.63
CA GLY A 100 -5.11 11.21 3.06
C GLY A 100 -5.89 10.44 4.12
N VAL A 101 -5.22 9.70 5.00
CA VAL A 101 -5.84 8.98 6.13
C VAL A 101 -6.53 9.96 7.08
N LYS A 102 -5.87 11.07 7.44
CA LYS A 102 -6.48 12.11 8.29
C LYS A 102 -7.74 12.72 7.65
N LEU A 103 -7.75 12.89 6.33
CA LEU A 103 -8.93 13.39 5.61
C LEU A 103 -10.08 12.37 5.63
N ILE A 104 -9.79 11.09 5.32
CA ILE A 104 -10.78 10.01 5.24
C ILE A 104 -11.44 9.79 6.59
N LYS A 105 -10.65 9.58 7.63
CA LYS A 105 -11.16 9.33 8.98
C LYS A 105 -11.71 10.58 9.67
N GLY A 106 -11.00 11.71 9.53
CA GLY A 106 -11.33 12.93 10.27
C GLY A 106 -12.50 13.70 9.66
N LYS A 107 -12.44 14.01 8.34
CA LYS A 107 -13.46 14.83 7.67
C LYS A 107 -14.58 14.00 7.04
N LEU A 108 -14.22 12.95 6.31
CA LEU A 108 -15.21 12.11 5.62
C LEU A 108 -15.87 11.10 6.55
N LYS A 109 -15.29 10.85 7.73
CA LYS A 109 -15.79 9.91 8.75
C LYS A 109 -16.05 8.51 8.18
N ILE A 110 -15.23 8.07 7.24
CA ILE A 110 -15.30 6.74 6.67
C ILE A 110 -14.62 5.78 7.64
N ASP A 111 -15.28 4.67 7.93
CA ASP A 111 -14.75 3.60 8.76
C ASP A 111 -13.71 2.79 7.96
N ASP A 112 -12.46 3.13 8.16
CA ASP A 112 -11.30 2.44 7.60
C ASP A 112 -10.36 2.07 8.76
N ALA A 113 -10.72 0.99 9.49
CA ALA A 113 -10.06 0.60 10.73
C ALA A 113 -8.58 0.29 10.56
N LEU A 114 -8.19 -0.26 9.42
CA LEU A 114 -6.81 -0.65 9.09
C LEU A 114 -6.09 0.34 8.16
N ASP A 115 -6.69 1.50 7.88
CA ASP A 115 -6.20 2.46 6.89
C ASP A 115 -5.96 1.85 5.50
N ALA A 116 -6.76 0.82 5.16
CA ALA A 116 -6.59 0.04 3.94
C ALA A 116 -6.74 0.91 2.69
N PHE A 117 -7.80 1.73 2.60
CA PHE A 117 -7.96 2.65 1.48
C PHE A 117 -6.92 3.78 1.52
N GLY A 118 -6.62 4.31 2.72
CA GLY A 118 -5.60 5.34 2.90
C GLY A 118 -4.21 4.89 2.46
N CYS A 119 -3.85 3.65 2.73
CA CYS A 119 -2.54 3.10 2.37
C CYS A 119 -2.51 2.55 0.94
N HIS A 120 -3.46 1.68 0.59
CA HIS A 120 -3.44 0.96 -0.69
C HIS A 120 -4.12 1.73 -1.82
N GLY A 121 -5.26 2.37 -1.56
CA GLY A 121 -5.96 3.18 -2.56
C GLY A 121 -5.15 4.43 -2.94
N ILE A 122 -4.86 5.28 -1.97
CA ILE A 122 -4.12 6.53 -2.21
C ILE A 122 -2.67 6.24 -2.61
N GLY A 123 -1.99 5.32 -1.89
CA GLY A 123 -0.62 4.92 -2.20
C GLY A 123 -0.48 4.29 -3.58
N GLY A 124 -1.46 3.46 -4.00
CA GLY A 124 -1.48 2.85 -5.33
C GLY A 124 -1.73 3.86 -6.46
N ILE A 125 -2.63 4.83 -6.24
CA ILE A 125 -2.85 5.95 -7.19
C ILE A 125 -1.55 6.74 -7.37
N TRP A 126 -0.89 7.10 -6.26
CA TRP A 126 0.40 7.77 -6.32
C TRP A 126 1.45 6.93 -7.07
N GLY A 127 1.52 5.61 -6.79
CA GLY A 127 2.44 4.70 -7.47
C GLY A 127 2.25 4.65 -8.98
N GLY A 128 1.00 4.61 -9.45
CA GLY A 128 0.66 4.69 -10.87
C GLY A 128 1.09 6.02 -11.49
N ILE A 129 0.84 7.14 -10.80
CA ILE A 129 1.29 8.48 -11.22
C ILE A 129 2.84 8.52 -11.29
N ALA A 130 3.53 8.04 -10.25
CA ALA A 130 4.99 8.00 -10.19
C ALA A 130 5.58 7.15 -11.31
N THR A 131 4.95 6.04 -11.65
CA THR A 131 5.35 5.22 -12.82
C THR A 131 5.21 5.98 -14.12
N GLY A 132 4.12 6.71 -14.29
CA GLY A 132 3.92 7.59 -15.45
C GLY A 132 4.90 8.74 -15.54
N LEU A 133 5.38 9.24 -14.40
CA LEU A 133 6.40 10.29 -14.35
C LEU A 133 7.81 9.77 -14.66
N PHE A 134 8.20 8.64 -14.05
CA PHE A 134 9.60 8.20 -13.95
C PHE A 134 9.91 6.91 -14.69
N GLY A 135 8.97 6.27 -15.38
CA GLY A 135 9.20 5.04 -16.12
C GLY A 135 10.25 5.21 -17.22
N MET A 136 11.11 4.19 -17.40
CA MET A 136 12.18 4.17 -18.40
C MET A 136 12.16 2.88 -19.22
N THR A 137 12.18 3.00 -20.53
CA THR A 137 12.24 1.88 -21.47
C THR A 137 13.56 1.10 -21.38
N SER A 138 14.64 1.76 -20.98
CA SER A 138 15.96 1.14 -20.81
C SER A 138 16.06 0.17 -19.63
N ILE A 139 15.14 0.27 -18.64
CA ILE A 139 15.09 -0.62 -17.47
C ILE A 139 14.35 -1.90 -17.84
N ASN A 140 13.22 -1.76 -18.54
CA ASN A 140 12.39 -2.88 -18.92
C ASN A 140 12.00 -2.77 -20.39
N GLY A 141 12.48 -3.69 -21.19
CA GLY A 141 12.25 -3.73 -22.63
C GLY A 141 10.78 -3.94 -23.05
N VAL A 142 9.87 -4.26 -22.10
CA VAL A 142 8.42 -4.34 -22.35
C VAL A 142 7.81 -2.93 -22.40
N ALA A 143 8.41 -1.95 -21.74
CA ALA A 143 7.95 -0.57 -21.77
C ALA A 143 8.15 0.03 -23.18
N LYS A 144 7.08 0.63 -23.71
CA LYS A 144 7.08 1.24 -25.06
C LYS A 144 7.42 2.73 -25.04
N TRP A 145 7.23 3.39 -23.89
CA TRP A 145 7.38 4.84 -23.72
C TRP A 145 8.08 5.16 -22.42
N ASN A 146 8.84 6.25 -22.44
CA ASN A 146 9.42 6.81 -21.21
C ASN A 146 8.39 7.67 -20.46
N GLY A 147 8.70 7.96 -19.20
CA GLY A 147 7.88 8.83 -18.36
C GLY A 147 7.97 10.30 -18.71
N LEU A 148 7.06 11.07 -18.15
CA LEU A 148 6.93 12.52 -18.43
C LEU A 148 8.22 13.30 -18.13
N VAL A 149 8.97 12.93 -17.09
CA VAL A 149 10.25 13.57 -16.74
C VAL A 149 11.31 13.42 -17.84
N PHE A 150 11.18 12.40 -18.67
CA PHE A 150 12.06 12.16 -19.83
C PHE A 150 11.51 12.74 -21.15
N GLY A 151 10.49 13.59 -21.07
CA GLY A 151 9.95 14.31 -22.22
C GLY A 151 8.83 13.59 -22.99
N GLU A 152 8.37 12.41 -22.53
CA GLU A 152 7.29 11.68 -23.18
C GLU A 152 6.01 11.70 -22.34
N THR A 153 4.89 12.13 -22.94
CA THR A 153 3.60 12.25 -22.25
C THR A 153 2.76 10.96 -22.30
N ARG A 154 3.06 10.07 -23.26
CA ARG A 154 2.20 8.90 -23.56
C ARG A 154 2.08 7.94 -22.37
N LEU A 155 3.18 7.61 -21.70
CA LEU A 155 3.14 6.74 -20.53
C LEU A 155 2.33 7.36 -19.41
N PHE A 156 2.52 8.65 -19.15
CA PHE A 156 1.78 9.35 -18.11
C PHE A 156 0.27 9.34 -18.35
N VAL A 157 -0.17 9.65 -19.58
CA VAL A 157 -1.59 9.60 -19.95
C VAL A 157 -2.13 8.18 -19.83
N ALA A 158 -1.38 7.17 -20.30
CA ALA A 158 -1.78 5.77 -20.19
C ALA A 158 -1.96 5.34 -18.72
N GLN A 159 -1.07 5.78 -17.82
CA GLN A 159 -1.18 5.51 -16.38
C GLN A 159 -2.41 6.17 -15.76
N ILE A 160 -2.70 7.42 -16.09
CA ILE A 160 -3.92 8.10 -15.62
C ILE A 160 -5.18 7.35 -16.08
N ILE A 161 -5.26 6.97 -17.34
CA ILE A 161 -6.39 6.19 -17.87
C ILE A 161 -6.48 4.84 -17.14
N GLY A 162 -5.34 4.15 -16.96
CA GLY A 162 -5.29 2.88 -16.23
C GLY A 162 -5.79 2.98 -14.80
N ILE A 163 -5.39 4.03 -14.07
CA ILE A 163 -5.88 4.32 -12.71
C ILE A 163 -7.40 4.51 -12.70
N LEU A 164 -7.94 5.34 -13.61
CA LEU A 164 -9.37 5.61 -13.68
C LEU A 164 -10.18 4.34 -13.99
N VAL A 165 -9.70 3.53 -14.95
CA VAL A 165 -10.32 2.25 -15.28
C VAL A 165 -10.27 1.29 -14.09
N SER A 166 -9.13 1.19 -13.40
CA SER A 166 -8.98 0.34 -12.21
C SER A 166 -9.93 0.76 -11.09
N ILE A 167 -10.07 2.06 -10.84
CA ILE A 167 -11.04 2.59 -9.87
C ILE A 167 -12.47 2.21 -10.28
N ALA A 168 -12.83 2.42 -11.54
CA ALA A 168 -14.18 2.09 -12.03
C ALA A 168 -14.49 0.60 -11.88
N VAL A 169 -13.56 -0.28 -12.28
CA VAL A 169 -13.70 -1.73 -12.15
C VAL A 169 -13.81 -2.14 -10.68
N ALA A 170 -12.97 -1.58 -9.80
CA ALA A 170 -13.01 -1.87 -8.37
C ALA A 170 -14.35 -1.46 -7.75
N VAL A 171 -14.84 -0.25 -8.04
CA VAL A 171 -16.13 0.23 -7.51
C VAL A 171 -17.29 -0.61 -8.01
N VAL A 172 -17.39 -0.81 -9.32
CA VAL A 172 -18.51 -1.58 -9.92
C VAL A 172 -18.46 -3.04 -9.44
N GLY A 173 -17.27 -3.67 -9.49
CA GLY A 173 -17.11 -5.05 -9.03
C GLY A 173 -17.44 -5.22 -7.54
N SER A 174 -17.01 -4.31 -6.69
CA SER A 174 -17.33 -4.34 -5.26
C SER A 174 -18.83 -4.17 -5.02
N LEU A 175 -19.51 -3.26 -5.73
CA LEU A 175 -20.95 -3.07 -5.60
C LEU A 175 -21.72 -4.32 -6.01
N ILE A 176 -21.32 -4.98 -7.10
CA ILE A 176 -21.93 -6.26 -7.54
C ILE A 176 -21.71 -7.34 -6.47
N CYS A 177 -20.47 -7.51 -5.98
CA CYS A 177 -20.18 -8.49 -4.94
C CYS A 177 -21.00 -8.23 -3.66
N ILE A 178 -21.08 -6.97 -3.21
CA ILE A 178 -21.88 -6.58 -2.06
C ILE A 178 -23.36 -6.88 -2.27
N ALA A 179 -23.90 -6.59 -3.45
CA ALA A 179 -25.29 -6.87 -3.78
C ALA A 179 -25.59 -8.39 -3.71
N ILE A 180 -24.67 -9.21 -4.22
CA ILE A 180 -24.80 -10.68 -4.16
C ILE A 180 -24.72 -11.18 -2.70
N VAL A 181 -23.71 -10.74 -1.95
CA VAL A 181 -23.52 -11.17 -0.55
C VAL A 181 -24.72 -10.82 0.32
N ARG A 182 -25.30 -9.64 0.12
CA ARG A 182 -26.50 -9.21 0.87
C ARG A 182 -27.72 -10.10 0.69
N ILE A 183 -27.77 -10.91 -0.36
CA ILE A 183 -28.87 -11.88 -0.55
C ILE A 183 -28.76 -13.03 0.46
N PHE A 184 -27.54 -13.38 0.86
CA PHE A 184 -27.27 -14.57 1.67
C PHE A 184 -26.95 -14.24 3.14
N THR A 185 -26.40 -13.07 3.43
CA THR A 185 -25.95 -12.71 4.78
C THR A 185 -26.00 -11.19 5.00
N PRO A 186 -26.26 -10.73 6.23
CA PRO A 186 -26.13 -9.32 6.59
C PRO A 186 -24.66 -8.88 6.44
N LEU A 187 -24.44 -7.64 6.00
CA LEU A 187 -23.10 -7.09 5.80
C LEU A 187 -22.39 -6.69 7.10
N ARG A 188 -23.14 -6.56 8.18
CA ARG A 188 -22.61 -6.16 9.48
C ARG A 188 -23.18 -7.09 10.54
N VAL A 189 -22.32 -7.48 11.46
CA VAL A 189 -22.72 -8.25 12.64
C VAL A 189 -23.53 -7.40 13.62
N GLU A 190 -24.19 -8.03 14.58
CA GLU A 190 -24.90 -7.31 15.65
C GLU A 190 -23.94 -6.47 16.49
N GLU A 191 -24.38 -5.30 16.93
CA GLU A 191 -23.57 -4.37 17.73
C GLU A 191 -22.98 -5.03 18.99
N ARG A 192 -23.70 -5.98 19.59
CA ARG A 192 -23.23 -6.73 20.74
C ARG A 192 -22.02 -7.62 20.39
N ALA A 193 -22.08 -8.33 19.25
CA ALA A 193 -21.01 -9.17 18.77
C ALA A 193 -19.75 -8.35 18.44
N GLU A 194 -19.95 -7.16 17.82
CA GLU A 194 -18.86 -6.23 17.51
C GLU A 194 -18.17 -5.71 18.79
N LYS A 195 -18.92 -5.42 19.84
CA LYS A 195 -18.38 -4.96 21.15
C LYS A 195 -17.65 -6.05 21.92
N VAL A 196 -18.12 -7.28 21.83
CA VAL A 196 -17.49 -8.45 22.49
C VAL A 196 -16.19 -8.84 21.79
N GLY A 197 -16.13 -8.66 20.46
CA GLY A 197 -15.05 -9.09 19.59
C GLY A 197 -15.49 -10.27 18.73
N LEU A 198 -15.18 -10.20 17.42
CA LEU A 198 -15.60 -11.21 16.45
C LEU A 198 -14.86 -12.54 16.63
N ASP A 199 -13.64 -12.50 17.18
CA ASP A 199 -12.86 -13.67 17.52
C ASP A 199 -13.59 -14.57 18.53
N VAL A 200 -14.20 -13.95 19.56
CA VAL A 200 -14.96 -14.69 20.57
C VAL A 200 -16.38 -14.99 20.10
N SER A 201 -17.07 -14.01 19.51
CA SER A 201 -18.51 -14.13 19.20
C SER A 201 -18.81 -14.98 17.97
N GLU A 202 -17.93 -14.95 16.95
CA GLU A 202 -18.12 -15.66 15.67
C GLU A 202 -17.25 -16.92 15.56
N HIS A 203 -16.01 -16.88 16.10
CA HIS A 203 -15.05 -17.98 15.98
C HIS A 203 -14.89 -18.79 17.27
N GLY A 204 -15.34 -18.28 18.42
CA GLY A 204 -15.20 -18.95 19.72
C GLY A 204 -13.76 -19.05 20.20
N GLU A 205 -12.86 -18.25 19.65
CA GLU A 205 -11.43 -18.25 19.95
C GLU A 205 -10.97 -16.85 20.35
N ASN A 206 -9.93 -16.78 21.19
CA ASN A 206 -9.28 -15.51 21.51
C ASN A 206 -8.11 -15.26 20.57
N ALA A 207 -8.16 -14.21 19.77
CA ALA A 207 -7.05 -13.78 18.93
C ALA A 207 -5.79 -13.43 19.73
N TYR A 208 -5.98 -13.00 20.97
CA TYR A 208 -4.94 -12.71 21.96
C TYR A 208 -5.19 -13.56 23.21
N PRO A 209 -4.65 -14.79 23.28
CA PRO A 209 -4.79 -15.58 24.49
C PRO A 209 -4.19 -14.83 25.68
N SER A 210 -4.91 -14.84 26.82
CA SER A 210 -4.39 -14.26 28.06
C SER A 210 -3.08 -14.95 28.42
N PHE A 211 -2.01 -14.19 28.59
CA PHE A 211 -0.75 -14.68 29.12
C PHE A 211 -0.93 -14.91 30.62
N ASN A 212 -1.43 -16.07 30.99
CA ASN A 212 -1.47 -16.52 32.39
C ASN A 212 -0.16 -17.23 32.73
N GLY A 213 0.97 -16.60 32.57
CA GLY A 213 2.22 -17.33 32.70
C GLY A 213 3.45 -16.51 33.11
N LEU A 214 3.24 -15.34 33.64
CA LEU A 214 4.30 -14.53 34.27
C LEU A 214 3.79 -13.98 35.60
N ASP A 215 3.25 -14.87 36.44
CA ASP A 215 3.11 -14.63 37.87
C ASP A 215 4.34 -15.20 38.59
#